data_839f798abafcaa4f98c92efc383d10b8
#
_entry.id   839f798abafcaa4f98c92efc383d10b8
#
_cell.length_a   1.000
_cell.length_b   1.000
_cell.length_c   1.000
_cell.angle_alpha   90.00
_cell.angle_beta   90.00
_cell.angle_gamma   90.00
#
_symmetry.space_group_name_H-M   'P 1'
#
loop_
_entity.id
_entity.type
_entity.pdbx_description
1 polymer ?
#
loop_
_entity_poly.entity_id
_entity_poly.type
_entity_poly.pdbx_seq_one_letter_code
_entity_poly.pdbx_strand_id
1 'polypeptide(L)'
;FYLPLSGSTFKKVYYDDLLGRAVSKFIPAEDLVVPYSATSLEDAEAVIHVIRMSPNDLRKQQINGFYRDIDLGEPPVKEDKLKQKELELEGIQSNGTEEMYTILEMHVDVDLEGHEDVDPEDGEPTGIKLPYIITIDEANSKVLSIRRNYGEQDPLKKKKDYFVHFKFLPGLGFYGLGLIHMIGGLSRTATVALRQLLDAGTLANLPAGFKTRGVRMRDDAQPLQPGEFRDVDVPGGNIKDQFMQLPFKGPDQTLLSLMGVVVQGAQRFASIADAQVGDMNQAAAVGTTVALLERGSRVMSAIHKRLYVGLKNEFRLLANVFKSYLPAEYPYDVPGASRNVKVADFDDKVDILPVADPNIFSQTQRISM
;
A
#
# COMPACT_ATOMS: atom_id res chain seq x y z
N PHE A 1 3.93 1.22 -7.87
CA PHE A 1 2.98 0.09 -7.94
C PHE A 1 1.98 0.08 -6.78
N TYR A 2 2.45 0.25 -5.55
CA TYR A 2 1.61 0.19 -4.35
C TYR A 2 0.52 1.29 -4.31
N LEU A 3 0.86 2.52 -4.66
CA LEU A 3 -0.06 3.67 -4.60
C LEU A 3 -1.37 3.48 -5.40
N PRO A 4 -1.35 3.05 -6.67
CA PRO A 4 -2.59 2.81 -7.41
C PRO A 4 -3.47 1.72 -6.79
N LEU A 5 -2.89 0.72 -6.15
CA LEU A 5 -3.62 -0.38 -5.52
C LEU A 5 -4.23 0.04 -4.19
N SER A 6 -3.40 0.51 -3.26
CA SER A 6 -3.82 0.86 -1.89
C SER A 6 -4.48 2.24 -1.77
N GLY A 7 -4.21 3.16 -2.71
CA GLY A 7 -4.75 4.52 -2.71
C GLY A 7 -3.96 5.53 -1.89
N SER A 8 -3.14 5.09 -0.95
CA SER A 8 -2.27 5.92 -0.13
C SER A 8 -0.91 5.29 0.08
N THR A 9 0.12 6.10 0.04
CA THR A 9 1.47 5.71 0.44
C THR A 9 2.15 6.89 1.12
N PHE A 10 3.15 6.58 1.93
CA PHE A 10 3.91 7.60 2.63
C PHE A 10 5.39 7.45 2.35
N LYS A 11 6.11 8.54 2.50
CA LYS A 11 7.57 8.55 2.57
C LYS A 11 8.00 9.31 3.80
N LYS A 12 9.04 8.80 4.47
CA LYS A 12 9.73 9.49 5.56
C LYS A 12 11.06 10.02 5.05
N VAL A 13 11.26 11.32 5.20
CA VAL A 13 12.49 12.01 4.80
C VAL A 13 13.26 12.39 6.05
N TYR A 14 14.48 11.91 6.16
CA TYR A 14 15.33 12.17 7.32
C TYR A 14 16.82 12.00 6.96
N TYR A 15 17.69 12.47 7.84
CA TYR A 15 19.11 12.17 7.73
C TYR A 15 19.40 10.88 8.50
N ASP A 16 20.08 9.94 7.86
CA ASP A 16 20.48 8.68 8.46
C ASP A 16 21.95 8.76 8.85
N ASP A 17 22.21 8.84 10.16
CA ASP A 17 23.56 8.97 10.71
C ASP A 17 24.42 7.72 10.42
N LEU A 18 23.81 6.52 10.34
CA LEU A 18 24.53 5.29 10.02
C LEU A 18 24.99 5.26 8.57
N LEU A 19 24.16 5.79 7.65
CA LEU A 19 24.46 5.87 6.24
C LEU A 19 25.19 7.16 5.86
N GLY A 20 25.23 8.15 6.75
CA GLY A 20 25.83 9.46 6.52
C GLY A 20 25.19 10.26 5.38
N ARG A 21 23.90 10.06 5.12
CA ARG A 21 23.18 10.72 4.00
C ARG A 21 21.70 10.96 4.28
N ALA A 22 21.12 11.90 3.55
CA ALA A 22 19.67 12.07 3.49
C ALA A 22 19.01 10.84 2.84
N VAL A 23 17.92 10.37 3.43
CA VAL A 23 17.16 9.20 2.99
C VAL A 23 15.68 9.58 2.86
N SER A 24 15.06 9.08 1.78
CA SER A 24 13.61 9.11 1.61
C SER A 24 13.10 7.67 1.58
N LYS A 25 12.60 7.20 2.73
CA LYS A 25 12.17 5.82 2.93
C LYS A 25 10.67 5.68 2.64
N PHE A 26 10.31 4.67 1.84
CA PHE A 26 8.93 4.29 1.59
C PHE A 26 8.30 3.69 2.85
N ILE A 27 7.05 4.08 3.13
CA ILE A 27 6.23 3.54 4.21
C ILE A 27 4.88 3.13 3.62
N PRO A 28 4.49 1.86 3.75
CA PRO A 28 3.16 1.41 3.35
C PRO A 28 2.08 2.04 4.25
N ALA A 29 0.84 2.08 3.76
CA ALA A 29 -0.24 2.74 4.48
C ALA A 29 -0.58 2.08 5.84
N GLU A 30 -0.30 0.80 5.98
CA GLU A 30 -0.50 0.01 7.20
C GLU A 30 0.49 0.33 8.34
N ASP A 31 1.69 0.81 7.97
CA ASP A 31 2.74 1.13 8.95
C ASP A 31 2.71 2.60 9.41
N LEU A 32 1.75 3.41 8.94
CA LEU A 32 1.54 4.77 9.41
C LEU A 32 0.15 4.92 10.01
N VAL A 33 0.09 5.18 11.30
CA VAL A 33 -1.15 5.32 12.06
C VAL A 33 -1.37 6.78 12.45
N VAL A 34 -2.57 7.28 12.20
CA VAL A 34 -2.99 8.63 12.55
C VAL A 34 -4.33 8.57 13.30
N PRO A 35 -4.69 9.59 14.11
CA PRO A 35 -5.99 9.69 14.74
C PRO A 35 -7.11 9.72 13.70
N TYR A 36 -8.26 9.17 14.06
CA TYR A 36 -9.43 9.12 13.16
C TYR A 36 -9.95 10.51 12.75
N SER A 37 -9.72 11.51 13.60
CA SER A 37 -10.09 12.91 13.35
C SER A 37 -9.22 13.60 12.32
N ALA A 38 -8.02 13.07 12.04
CA ALA A 38 -7.07 13.72 11.13
C ALA A 38 -7.57 13.67 9.68
N THR A 39 -7.42 14.78 8.96
CA THR A 39 -7.70 14.90 7.52
C THR A 39 -6.42 15.01 6.69
N SER A 40 -5.35 15.53 7.28
CA SER A 40 -4.02 15.70 6.68
C SER A 40 -2.92 15.36 7.69
N LEU A 41 -1.66 15.27 7.22
CA LEU A 41 -0.51 15.11 8.13
C LEU A 41 -0.23 16.37 8.96
N GLU A 42 -0.66 17.52 8.45
CA GLU A 42 -0.42 18.83 9.08
C GLU A 42 -1.33 19.05 10.30
N ASP A 43 -2.59 18.58 10.22
CA ASP A 43 -3.60 18.72 11.28
C ASP A 43 -3.64 17.50 12.23
N ALA A 44 -2.84 16.47 11.96
CA ALA A 44 -2.77 15.30 12.81
C ALA A 44 -2.05 15.62 14.14
N GLU A 45 -2.76 15.46 15.27
CA GLU A 45 -2.19 15.63 16.62
C GLU A 45 -1.11 14.60 16.92
N ALA A 46 -1.23 13.41 16.32
CA ALA A 46 -0.27 12.33 16.46
C ALA A 46 -0.07 11.61 15.12
N VAL A 47 1.19 11.31 14.79
CA VAL A 47 1.56 10.46 13.65
C VAL A 47 2.46 9.37 14.18
N ILE A 48 2.06 8.11 14.05
CA ILE A 48 2.79 6.96 14.57
C ILE A 48 3.31 6.13 13.39
N HIS A 49 4.61 5.94 13.34
CA HIS A 49 5.28 5.08 12.39
C HIS A 49 5.65 3.76 13.06
N VAL A 50 5.10 2.67 12.55
CA VAL A 50 5.38 1.31 12.99
C VAL A 50 6.63 0.81 12.28
N ILE A 51 7.67 0.49 13.03
CA ILE A 51 8.97 0.05 12.51
C ILE A 51 9.24 -1.37 12.98
N ARG A 52 9.43 -2.29 12.03
CA ARG A 52 9.92 -3.64 12.34
C ARG A 52 11.45 -3.62 12.27
N MET A 53 12.10 -4.01 13.36
CA MET A 53 13.55 -3.91 13.51
C MET A 53 14.15 -5.22 13.99
N SER A 54 15.24 -5.65 13.34
CA SER A 54 15.97 -6.83 13.78
C SER A 54 16.70 -6.58 15.13
N PRO A 55 16.98 -7.62 15.94
CA PRO A 55 17.72 -7.47 17.18
C PRO A 55 19.10 -6.81 16.98
N ASN A 56 19.75 -7.15 15.87
CA ASN A 56 21.05 -6.59 15.53
C ASN A 56 20.99 -5.08 15.21
N ASP A 57 19.97 -4.66 14.47
CA ASP A 57 19.82 -3.24 14.11
C ASP A 57 19.38 -2.41 15.32
N LEU A 58 18.56 -2.97 16.19
CA LEU A 58 18.24 -2.36 17.47
C LEU A 58 19.50 -2.13 18.30
N ARG A 59 20.36 -3.16 18.41
CA ARG A 59 21.61 -3.08 19.17
C ARG A 59 22.57 -2.05 18.59
N LYS A 60 22.68 -1.94 17.27
CA LYS A 60 23.45 -0.87 16.61
C LYS A 60 22.96 0.52 17.01
N GLN A 61 21.64 0.73 17.03
CA GLN A 61 21.04 2.01 17.42
C GLN A 61 21.27 2.34 18.90
N GLN A 62 21.28 1.33 19.77
CA GLN A 62 21.62 1.50 21.18
C GLN A 62 23.09 1.87 21.37
N ILE A 63 24.02 1.19 20.69
CA ILE A 63 25.47 1.47 20.77
C ILE A 63 25.77 2.88 20.24
N ASN A 64 25.08 3.31 19.19
CA ASN A 64 25.24 4.66 18.63
C ASN A 64 24.61 5.76 19.51
N GLY A 65 23.94 5.41 20.62
CA GLY A 65 23.28 6.36 21.49
C GLY A 65 22.01 6.97 20.92
N PHE A 66 21.50 6.42 19.79
CA PHE A 66 20.22 6.84 19.24
C PHE A 66 19.06 6.35 20.11
N TYR A 67 19.14 5.12 20.61
CA TYR A 67 18.23 4.55 21.58
C TYR A 67 18.94 4.33 22.92
N ARG A 68 18.17 4.37 24.00
CA ARG A 68 18.68 4.01 25.34
C ARG A 68 19.10 2.54 25.36
N ASP A 69 20.21 2.25 26.04
CA ASP A 69 20.67 0.87 26.24
C ASP A 69 19.82 0.19 27.33
N ILE A 70 18.72 -0.41 26.90
CA ILE A 70 17.75 -1.12 27.75
C ILE A 70 17.58 -2.52 27.17
N ASP A 71 17.58 -3.51 28.04
CA ASP A 71 17.24 -4.87 27.65
C ASP A 71 15.72 -4.98 27.42
N LEU A 72 15.32 -5.36 26.20
CA LEU A 72 13.94 -5.57 25.83
C LEU A 72 13.50 -7.04 25.94
N GLY A 73 14.42 -7.94 26.31
CA GLY A 73 14.17 -9.38 26.28
C GLY A 73 14.15 -9.95 24.86
N GLU A 74 13.60 -11.15 24.70
CA GLU A 74 13.45 -11.77 23.39
C GLU A 74 12.34 -11.08 22.58
N PRO A 75 12.54 -10.90 21.25
CA PRO A 75 11.52 -10.32 20.40
C PRO A 75 10.25 -11.20 20.39
N PRO A 76 9.06 -10.61 20.49
CA PRO A 76 7.83 -11.38 20.50
C PRO A 76 7.62 -12.06 19.14
N VAL A 77 7.35 -13.35 19.16
CA VAL A 77 6.94 -14.10 17.98
C VAL A 77 5.49 -13.71 17.65
N LYS A 78 5.30 -12.76 16.74
CA LYS A 78 3.97 -12.41 16.24
C LYS A 78 3.71 -13.17 14.94
N GLU A 79 2.71 -14.04 14.96
CA GLU A 79 2.15 -14.61 13.73
C GLU A 79 1.30 -13.55 13.02
N ASP A 80 1.87 -12.89 12.03
CA ASP A 80 1.10 -12.04 11.14
C ASP A 80 0.41 -12.90 10.08
N LYS A 81 -0.86 -13.23 10.32
CA LYS A 81 -1.67 -14.06 9.42
C LYS A 81 -1.83 -13.46 8.01
N LEU A 82 -1.78 -12.13 7.90
CA LEU A 82 -1.84 -11.44 6.60
C LEU A 82 -0.55 -11.66 5.83
N LYS A 83 0.59 -11.44 6.48
CA LYS A 83 1.91 -11.65 5.88
C LYS A 83 2.15 -13.12 5.52
N GLN A 84 1.69 -14.06 6.36
CA GLN A 84 1.74 -15.49 6.03
C GLN A 84 0.94 -15.79 4.76
N LYS A 85 -0.25 -15.20 4.64
CA LYS A 85 -1.09 -15.40 3.46
C LYS A 85 -0.52 -14.76 2.20
N GLU A 86 0.13 -13.60 2.32
CA GLU A 86 0.88 -12.97 1.22
C GLU A 86 2.03 -13.86 0.74
N LEU A 87 2.86 -14.36 1.65
CA LEU A 87 3.95 -15.28 1.34
C LEU A 87 3.44 -16.58 0.70
N GLU A 88 2.32 -17.13 1.20
CA GLU A 88 1.66 -18.30 0.61
C GLU A 88 1.20 -18.03 -0.84
N LEU A 89 0.63 -16.84 -1.10
CA LEU A 89 0.21 -16.42 -2.44
C LEU A 89 1.41 -16.20 -3.39
N GLU A 90 2.54 -15.77 -2.86
CA GLU A 90 3.81 -15.63 -3.60
C GLU A 90 4.53 -16.96 -3.78
N GLY A 91 4.02 -18.06 -3.20
CA GLY A 91 4.64 -19.37 -3.26
C GLY A 91 5.89 -19.52 -2.40
N ILE A 92 6.10 -18.61 -1.47
CA ILE A 92 7.22 -18.62 -0.52
C ILE A 92 6.77 -19.38 0.74
N GLN A 93 7.40 -20.52 0.99
CA GLN A 93 7.22 -21.22 2.27
C GLN A 93 8.06 -20.49 3.32
N SER A 94 7.41 -19.70 4.14
CA SER A 94 8.05 -19.10 5.32
C SER A 94 7.99 -20.10 6.47
N ASN A 95 9.12 -20.40 7.06
CA ASN A 95 9.20 -21.15 8.32
C ASN A 95 8.78 -20.29 9.54
N GLY A 96 8.12 -19.19 9.30
CA GLY A 96 7.13 -18.53 10.17
C GLY A 96 7.64 -17.61 11.26
N THR A 97 8.90 -17.52 11.57
CA THR A 97 9.34 -16.74 12.72
C THR A 97 10.46 -15.77 12.35
N GLU A 98 10.09 -14.61 11.84
CA GLU A 98 11.00 -13.46 11.91
C GLU A 98 10.94 -12.89 13.33
N GLU A 99 12.00 -13.08 14.09
CA GLU A 99 12.18 -12.48 15.41
C GLU A 99 12.50 -10.99 15.24
N MET A 100 11.45 -10.15 15.19
CA MET A 100 11.57 -8.70 15.02
C MET A 100 10.88 -7.97 16.15
N TYR A 101 11.54 -6.91 16.64
CA TYR A 101 10.91 -5.95 17.53
C TYR A 101 9.98 -5.03 16.72
N THR A 102 8.81 -4.75 17.28
CA THR A 102 7.89 -3.73 16.75
C THR A 102 8.11 -2.44 17.54
N ILE A 103 8.66 -1.45 16.90
CA ILE A 103 8.98 -0.16 17.49
C ILE A 103 8.00 0.87 16.97
N LEU A 104 7.38 1.62 17.88
CA LEU A 104 6.47 2.70 17.57
C LEU A 104 7.21 4.03 17.72
N GLU A 105 7.40 4.72 16.61
CA GLU A 105 7.91 6.09 16.59
C GLU A 105 6.73 7.06 16.50
N MET A 106 6.46 7.74 17.58
CA MET A 106 5.31 8.64 17.74
C MET A 106 5.76 10.09 17.63
N HIS A 107 5.25 10.81 16.63
CA HIS A 107 5.34 12.25 16.50
C HIS A 107 4.08 12.86 17.11
N VAL A 108 4.19 13.44 18.29
CA VAL A 108 3.02 13.82 19.11
C VAL A 108 3.33 15.08 19.92
N ASP A 109 2.27 15.86 20.16
CA ASP A 109 2.36 17.02 21.03
C ASP A 109 2.03 16.60 22.47
N VAL A 110 3.02 16.74 23.37
CA VAL A 110 2.94 16.28 24.75
C VAL A 110 3.46 17.35 25.68
N ASP A 111 2.83 17.47 26.84
CA ASP A 111 3.35 18.21 27.98
C ASP A 111 4.16 17.25 28.86
N LEU A 112 5.47 17.42 28.87
CA LEU A 112 6.39 16.55 29.61
C LEU A 112 6.81 17.24 30.91
N GLU A 113 6.62 16.56 32.04
CA GLU A 113 7.03 17.01 33.36
C GLU A 113 8.52 17.38 33.38
N GLY A 114 8.83 18.61 33.77
CA GLY A 114 10.18 19.18 33.79
C GLY A 114 10.70 19.67 32.44
N HIS A 115 9.88 19.64 31.41
CA HIS A 115 10.16 20.16 30.06
C HIS A 115 8.96 20.90 29.47
N GLU A 116 8.12 21.45 30.35
CA GLU A 116 6.94 22.23 30.00
C GLU A 116 7.32 23.49 29.19
N ASP A 117 6.37 23.99 28.43
CA ASP A 117 6.50 25.31 27.84
C ASP A 117 6.33 26.36 28.93
N VAL A 118 7.28 27.27 29.04
CA VAL A 118 7.32 28.30 30.12
C VAL A 118 7.20 29.68 29.47
N ASP A 119 6.36 30.51 30.03
CA ASP A 119 6.27 31.90 29.62
C ASP A 119 7.58 32.62 29.94
N PRO A 120 8.21 33.28 28.96
CA PRO A 120 9.46 34.02 29.18
C PRO A 120 9.35 35.21 30.14
N GLU A 121 8.12 35.76 30.35
CA GLU A 121 7.92 36.91 31.22
C GLU A 121 7.69 36.49 32.67
N ASP A 122 6.82 35.51 32.93
CA ASP A 122 6.41 35.12 34.28
C ASP A 122 7.12 33.87 34.78
N GLY A 123 7.71 33.07 33.89
CA GLY A 123 8.38 31.79 34.24
C GLY A 123 7.40 30.68 34.67
N GLU A 124 6.10 30.87 34.46
CA GLU A 124 5.08 29.86 34.74
C GLU A 124 4.81 28.95 33.55
N PRO A 125 4.41 27.66 33.77
CA PRO A 125 4.05 26.77 32.70
C PRO A 125 2.84 27.28 31.93
N THR A 126 2.95 27.39 30.62
CA THR A 126 1.86 27.87 29.76
C THR A 126 0.77 26.84 29.53
N GLY A 127 1.03 25.54 29.83
CA GLY A 127 0.14 24.41 29.57
C GLY A 127 0.04 24.05 28.09
N ILE A 128 0.90 24.61 27.24
CA ILE A 128 0.98 24.29 25.82
C ILE A 128 1.75 22.99 25.64
N LYS A 129 1.17 22.05 24.90
CA LYS A 129 1.86 20.80 24.53
C LYS A 129 2.89 21.09 23.45
N LEU A 130 4.12 20.61 23.68
CA LEU A 130 5.22 20.76 22.74
C LEU A 130 5.37 19.51 21.85
N PRO A 131 5.81 19.70 20.59
CA PRO A 131 6.02 18.56 19.69
C PRO A 131 7.28 17.76 20.06
N TYR A 132 7.09 16.45 20.29
CA TYR A 132 8.14 15.50 20.59
C TYR A 132 8.06 14.29 19.65
N ILE A 133 9.20 13.61 19.51
CA ILE A 133 9.30 12.28 18.90
C ILE A 133 9.61 11.32 20.04
N ILE A 134 8.64 10.45 20.32
CA ILE A 134 8.74 9.43 21.38
C ILE A 134 8.83 8.07 20.71
N THR A 135 9.86 7.31 20.99
CA THR A 135 10.03 5.96 20.45
C THR A 135 9.87 4.94 21.55
N ILE A 136 8.96 3.98 21.36
CA ILE A 136 8.58 2.96 22.35
C ILE A 136 8.68 1.58 21.72
N ASP A 137 9.09 0.59 22.51
CA ASP A 137 8.87 -0.82 22.15
C ASP A 137 7.42 -1.20 22.44
N GLU A 138 6.72 -1.72 21.43
CA GLU A 138 5.30 -2.09 21.54
C GLU A 138 5.05 -3.19 22.57
N ALA A 139 5.93 -4.20 22.61
CA ALA A 139 5.73 -5.39 23.44
C ALA A 139 5.84 -5.09 24.94
N ASN A 140 6.83 -4.31 25.34
CA ASN A 140 7.15 -4.03 26.74
C ASN A 140 6.74 -2.62 27.17
N SER A 141 6.26 -1.80 26.27
CA SER A 141 5.93 -0.38 26.48
C SER A 141 7.11 0.42 27.06
N LYS A 142 8.35 -0.01 26.76
CA LYS A 142 9.56 0.66 27.23
C LYS A 142 9.93 1.81 26.29
N VAL A 143 10.19 2.97 26.87
CA VAL A 143 10.60 4.17 26.11
C VAL A 143 12.07 4.04 25.72
N LEU A 144 12.35 4.04 24.43
CA LEU A 144 13.70 3.95 23.85
C LEU A 144 14.35 5.33 23.67
N SER A 145 13.58 6.32 23.21
CA SER A 145 14.07 7.69 23.07
C SER A 145 12.95 8.70 23.16
N ILE A 146 13.26 9.90 23.65
CA ILE A 146 12.42 11.08 23.59
C ILE A 146 13.27 12.21 23.01
N ARG A 147 12.78 12.84 21.96
CA ARG A 147 13.49 13.92 21.26
C ARG A 147 12.54 15.08 20.98
N ARG A 148 13.06 16.31 21.07
CA ARG A 148 12.31 17.50 20.67
C ARG A 148 12.11 17.51 19.16
N ASN A 149 10.89 17.79 18.71
CA ASN A 149 10.53 17.88 17.30
C ASN A 149 10.33 19.32 16.81
N TYR A 150 11.08 20.25 17.38
CA TYR A 150 11.08 21.66 16.99
C TYR A 150 12.50 22.24 16.99
N GLY A 151 12.69 23.41 16.40
CA GLY A 151 13.98 24.12 16.44
C GLY A 151 14.18 24.79 17.79
N GLU A 152 15.36 24.67 18.40
CA GLU A 152 15.65 25.33 19.69
C GLU A 152 15.55 26.87 19.62
N GLN A 153 15.81 27.42 18.44
CA GLN A 153 15.75 28.89 18.20
C GLN A 153 14.41 29.33 17.63
N ASP A 154 13.46 28.44 17.42
CA ASP A 154 12.14 28.78 16.90
C ASP A 154 11.22 29.26 18.05
N PRO A 155 10.86 30.54 18.10
CA PRO A 155 10.01 31.06 19.17
C PRO A 155 8.60 30.48 19.14
N LEU A 156 8.15 30.00 17.97
CA LEU A 156 6.84 29.39 17.80
C LEU A 156 6.86 27.87 18.04
N LYS A 157 8.02 27.26 18.27
CA LYS A 157 8.21 25.81 18.53
C LYS A 157 7.44 24.93 17.55
N LYS A 158 7.48 25.29 16.25
CA LYS A 158 6.76 24.59 15.20
C LYS A 158 7.27 23.18 15.00
N LYS A 159 6.33 22.25 14.87
CA LYS A 159 6.59 20.85 14.55
C LYS A 159 7.37 20.74 13.23
N LYS A 160 8.47 19.96 13.25
CA LYS A 160 9.19 19.58 12.03
C LYS A 160 8.47 18.41 11.36
N ASP A 161 8.28 18.53 10.07
CA ASP A 161 7.64 17.48 9.26
C ASP A 161 8.69 16.52 8.73
N TYR A 162 8.36 15.23 8.76
CA TYR A 162 9.19 14.15 8.23
C TYR A 162 8.46 13.31 7.20
N PHE A 163 7.14 13.35 7.18
CA PHE A 163 6.32 12.46 6.38
C PHE A 163 5.70 13.19 5.19
N VAL A 164 5.66 12.50 4.07
CA VAL A 164 4.98 12.95 2.86
C VAL A 164 3.91 11.95 2.51
N HIS A 165 2.69 12.44 2.28
CA HIS A 165 1.54 11.63 1.90
C HIS A 165 1.30 11.72 0.38
N PHE A 166 1.32 10.57 -0.29
CA PHE A 166 0.93 10.44 -1.69
C PHE A 166 -0.45 9.83 -1.76
N LYS A 167 -1.40 10.51 -2.39
CA LYS A 167 -2.78 10.06 -2.60
C LYS A 167 -3.02 9.76 -4.08
N PHE A 168 -3.62 8.59 -4.38
CA PHE A 168 -4.04 8.25 -5.74
C PHE A 168 -5.34 8.98 -6.11
N LEU A 169 -6.42 8.66 -5.42
CA LEU A 169 -7.67 9.40 -5.47
C LEU A 169 -8.02 9.88 -4.06
N PRO A 170 -8.53 11.11 -3.89
CA PRO A 170 -8.94 11.58 -2.58
C PRO A 170 -10.11 10.73 -2.07
N GLY A 171 -9.97 10.23 -0.84
CA GLY A 171 -11.04 9.59 -0.09
C GLY A 171 -11.88 10.60 0.70
N LEU A 172 -12.81 10.09 1.49
CA LEU A 172 -13.65 10.90 2.39
C LEU A 172 -12.94 11.30 3.69
N GLY A 173 -11.76 10.73 3.95
CA GLY A 173 -10.98 10.99 5.15
C GLY A 173 -9.49 11.15 4.84
N PHE A 174 -8.65 10.76 5.79
CA PHE A 174 -7.21 10.86 5.67
C PHE A 174 -6.65 10.06 4.50
N TYR A 175 -7.05 8.80 4.35
CA TYR A 175 -6.55 7.92 3.29
C TYR A 175 -7.23 8.15 1.95
N GLY A 176 -6.47 7.98 0.87
CA GLY A 176 -6.98 7.98 -0.50
C GLY A 176 -7.58 6.63 -0.88
N LEU A 177 -8.33 6.64 -1.97
CA LEU A 177 -8.92 5.44 -2.57
C LEU A 177 -8.03 4.90 -3.69
N GLY A 178 -7.77 3.60 -3.67
CA GLY A 178 -7.06 2.88 -4.72
C GLY A 178 -8.00 2.02 -5.58
N LEU A 179 -7.42 1.36 -6.57
CA LEU A 179 -8.13 0.46 -7.47
C LEU A 179 -8.80 -0.70 -6.71
N ILE A 180 -8.18 -1.21 -5.66
CA ILE A 180 -8.75 -2.28 -4.82
C ILE A 180 -10.10 -1.85 -4.24
N HIS A 181 -10.22 -0.61 -3.78
CA HIS A 181 -11.47 -0.08 -3.23
C HIS A 181 -12.57 0.03 -4.29
N MET A 182 -12.21 0.36 -5.52
CA MET A 182 -13.19 0.55 -6.61
C MET A 182 -13.59 -0.75 -7.29
N ILE A 183 -12.65 -1.66 -7.53
CA ILE A 183 -12.85 -2.86 -8.36
C ILE A 183 -12.96 -4.13 -7.50
N GLY A 184 -12.49 -4.11 -6.24
CA GLY A 184 -12.40 -5.30 -5.39
C GLY A 184 -13.73 -6.02 -5.20
N GLY A 185 -14.83 -5.29 -5.01
CA GLY A 185 -16.18 -5.87 -4.92
C GLY A 185 -16.61 -6.56 -6.22
N LEU A 186 -16.36 -5.94 -7.35
CA LEU A 186 -16.68 -6.50 -8.68
C LEU A 186 -15.83 -7.74 -8.98
N SER A 187 -14.53 -7.69 -8.68
CA SER A 187 -13.60 -8.82 -8.82
C SER A 187 -14.04 -10.02 -7.97
N ARG A 188 -14.42 -9.77 -6.72
CA ARG A 188 -14.94 -10.83 -5.82
C ARG A 188 -16.22 -11.46 -6.39
N THR A 189 -17.16 -10.65 -6.87
CA THR A 189 -18.40 -11.14 -7.48
C THR A 189 -18.12 -11.98 -8.73
N ALA A 190 -17.24 -11.52 -9.63
CA ALA A 190 -16.84 -12.28 -10.81
C ALA A 190 -16.18 -13.61 -10.45
N THR A 191 -15.31 -13.63 -9.45
CA THR A 191 -14.64 -14.85 -8.96
C THR A 191 -15.64 -15.85 -8.39
N VAL A 192 -16.62 -15.38 -7.60
CA VAL A 192 -17.67 -16.26 -7.04
C VAL A 192 -18.55 -16.82 -8.16
N ALA A 193 -18.96 -15.99 -9.11
CA ALA A 193 -19.77 -16.44 -10.26
C ALA A 193 -19.00 -17.49 -11.09
N LEU A 194 -17.70 -17.27 -11.34
CA LEU A 194 -16.87 -18.24 -12.07
C LEU A 194 -16.75 -19.57 -11.31
N ARG A 195 -16.54 -19.54 -10.00
CA ARG A 195 -16.50 -20.75 -9.19
C ARG A 195 -17.82 -21.52 -9.26
N GLN A 196 -18.97 -20.83 -9.13
CA GLN A 196 -20.28 -21.47 -9.23
C GLN A 196 -20.53 -22.10 -10.61
N LEU A 197 -20.07 -21.46 -11.70
CA LEU A 197 -20.15 -22.01 -13.05
C LEU A 197 -19.29 -23.27 -13.21
N LEU A 198 -18.07 -23.27 -12.66
CA LEU A 198 -17.16 -24.41 -12.68
C LEU A 198 -17.71 -25.58 -11.85
N ASP A 199 -18.24 -25.29 -10.66
CA ASP A 199 -18.83 -26.28 -9.76
C ASP A 199 -20.07 -26.92 -10.43
N ALA A 200 -20.96 -26.11 -11.00
CA ALA A 200 -22.13 -26.58 -11.74
C ALA A 200 -21.72 -27.42 -12.96
N GLY A 201 -20.69 -27.02 -13.70
CA GLY A 201 -20.13 -27.78 -14.82
C GLY A 201 -19.54 -29.13 -14.37
N THR A 202 -18.82 -29.12 -13.27
CA THR A 202 -18.24 -30.35 -12.70
C THR A 202 -19.32 -31.32 -12.26
N LEU A 203 -20.35 -30.86 -11.54
CA LEU A 203 -21.47 -31.70 -11.11
C LEU A 203 -22.32 -32.19 -12.28
N ALA A 204 -22.47 -31.41 -13.33
CA ALA A 204 -23.19 -31.81 -14.53
C ALA A 204 -22.42 -32.88 -15.33
N ASN A 205 -21.08 -32.79 -15.41
CA ASN A 205 -20.22 -33.73 -16.14
C ASN A 205 -19.90 -35.01 -15.35
N LEU A 206 -19.90 -34.94 -14.01
CA LEU A 206 -19.69 -36.05 -13.10
C LEU A 206 -20.94 -36.26 -12.25
N PRO A 207 -22.04 -36.79 -12.85
CA PRO A 207 -23.30 -36.90 -12.15
C PRO A 207 -23.18 -37.89 -11.00
N ALA A 208 -23.56 -37.45 -9.79
CA ALA A 208 -23.75 -38.33 -8.64
C ALA A 208 -25.20 -38.83 -8.56
N GLY A 209 -25.40 -39.96 -7.92
CA GLY A 209 -26.73 -40.55 -7.77
C GLY A 209 -26.84 -41.41 -6.51
N PHE A 210 -28.05 -41.89 -6.28
CA PHE A 210 -28.32 -42.84 -5.22
C PHE A 210 -28.50 -44.24 -5.83
N LYS A 211 -27.97 -45.27 -5.17
CA LYS A 211 -28.25 -46.65 -5.46
C LYS A 211 -29.10 -47.26 -4.36
N THR A 212 -30.02 -48.15 -4.71
CA THR A 212 -30.83 -48.88 -3.77
C THR A 212 -29.95 -49.83 -2.94
N ARG A 213 -30.27 -50.02 -1.68
CA ARG A 213 -29.54 -50.90 -0.77
C ARG A 213 -29.73 -52.36 -1.26
N GLY A 214 -28.64 -53.08 -1.55
CA GLY A 214 -28.64 -54.44 -2.06
C GLY A 214 -28.00 -54.61 -3.43
N VAL A 215 -27.82 -53.55 -4.19
CA VAL A 215 -27.05 -53.55 -5.44
C VAL A 215 -25.57 -53.73 -5.11
N ARG A 216 -24.94 -54.84 -5.54
CA ARG A 216 -23.51 -55.08 -5.37
C ARG A 216 -22.80 -54.82 -6.69
N MET A 217 -21.82 -53.96 -6.66
CA MET A 217 -20.91 -53.74 -7.78
C MET A 217 -19.55 -54.37 -7.43
N ARG A 218 -18.92 -54.96 -8.39
CA ARG A 218 -17.53 -55.42 -8.25
C ARG A 218 -16.66 -54.17 -8.23
N ASP A 219 -15.81 -54.06 -7.23
CA ASP A 219 -14.93 -52.89 -7.00
C ASP A 219 -15.65 -51.53 -6.85
N ASP A 220 -16.66 -51.47 -5.98
CA ASP A 220 -17.48 -50.30 -5.68
C ASP A 220 -16.68 -49.08 -5.16
N ALA A 221 -15.43 -49.27 -4.70
CA ALA A 221 -14.55 -48.24 -4.17
C ALA A 221 -13.71 -47.52 -5.23
N GLN A 222 -13.67 -48.03 -6.47
CA GLN A 222 -12.86 -47.40 -7.53
C GLN A 222 -13.75 -46.67 -8.55
N PRO A 223 -13.36 -45.47 -8.99
CA PRO A 223 -14.09 -44.75 -10.04
C PRO A 223 -14.02 -45.52 -11.37
N LEU A 224 -15.14 -45.53 -12.13
CA LEU A 224 -15.21 -46.07 -13.47
C LEU A 224 -14.28 -45.33 -14.43
N GLN A 225 -13.51 -46.10 -15.21
CA GLN A 225 -12.68 -45.50 -16.26
C GLN A 225 -13.47 -45.37 -17.58
N PRO A 226 -13.14 -44.40 -18.43
CA PRO A 226 -13.78 -44.24 -19.73
C PRO A 226 -13.66 -45.53 -20.57
N GLY A 227 -14.82 -46.10 -20.96
CA GLY A 227 -14.86 -47.36 -21.73
C GLY A 227 -14.90 -48.66 -20.91
N GLU A 228 -14.94 -48.56 -19.59
CA GLU A 228 -15.03 -49.71 -18.69
C GLU A 228 -16.48 -50.17 -18.50
N PHE A 229 -16.74 -51.47 -18.58
CA PHE A 229 -18.00 -52.13 -18.24
C PHE A 229 -17.80 -52.95 -16.98
N ARG A 230 -18.65 -52.78 -15.98
CA ARG A 230 -18.61 -53.56 -14.72
C ARG A 230 -19.85 -54.37 -14.52
N ASP A 231 -19.67 -55.57 -14.01
CA ASP A 231 -20.78 -56.46 -13.64
C ASP A 231 -21.47 -55.93 -12.37
N VAL A 232 -22.81 -55.86 -12.43
CA VAL A 232 -23.64 -55.39 -11.34
C VAL A 232 -24.69 -56.46 -11.01
N ASP A 233 -24.67 -56.95 -9.78
CA ASP A 233 -25.69 -57.85 -9.25
C ASP A 233 -26.91 -57.07 -8.79
N VAL A 234 -28.02 -57.26 -9.47
CA VAL A 234 -29.29 -56.56 -9.19
C VAL A 234 -30.32 -57.58 -8.70
N PRO A 235 -30.66 -57.60 -7.41
CA PRO A 235 -31.68 -58.56 -6.95
C PRO A 235 -33.06 -58.08 -7.38
N GLY A 236 -33.58 -58.77 -8.42
CA GLY A 236 -35.02 -58.78 -8.75
C GLY A 236 -35.61 -57.54 -9.41
N GLY A 237 -34.88 -56.89 -10.37
CA GLY A 237 -35.46 -55.73 -11.08
C GLY A 237 -34.57 -55.19 -12.20
N ASN A 238 -35.10 -54.17 -12.90
CA ASN A 238 -34.35 -53.42 -13.91
C ASN A 238 -33.28 -52.59 -13.25
N ILE A 239 -32.08 -52.55 -13.83
CA ILE A 239 -30.96 -51.72 -13.37
C ILE A 239 -31.40 -50.24 -13.30
N LYS A 240 -32.21 -49.76 -14.24
CA LYS A 240 -32.69 -48.38 -14.30
C LYS A 240 -33.52 -47.94 -13.10
N ASP A 241 -34.26 -48.85 -12.47
CA ASP A 241 -35.14 -48.54 -11.33
C ASP A 241 -34.37 -48.51 -9.99
N GLN A 242 -33.13 -49.00 -9.99
CA GLN A 242 -32.32 -49.09 -8.79
C GLN A 242 -31.24 -48.03 -8.67
N PHE A 243 -31.04 -47.24 -9.72
CA PHE A 243 -30.13 -46.08 -9.74
C PHE A 243 -30.93 -44.83 -10.01
N MET A 244 -30.90 -43.90 -9.08
CA MET A 244 -31.47 -42.59 -9.23
C MET A 244 -30.36 -41.58 -9.40
N GLN A 245 -30.20 -41.05 -10.60
CA GLN A 245 -29.27 -39.93 -10.85
C GLN A 245 -29.88 -38.64 -10.28
N LEU A 246 -29.10 -37.90 -9.52
CA LEU A 246 -29.51 -36.60 -9.05
C LEU A 246 -29.56 -35.61 -10.22
N PRO A 247 -30.67 -34.87 -10.38
CA PRO A 247 -30.84 -33.89 -11.45
C PRO A 247 -30.00 -32.63 -11.16
N PHE A 248 -28.71 -32.72 -11.43
CA PHE A 248 -27.87 -31.51 -11.34
C PHE A 248 -28.14 -30.61 -12.54
N LYS A 249 -28.42 -29.35 -12.23
CA LYS A 249 -28.60 -28.33 -13.24
C LYS A 249 -27.21 -27.94 -13.80
N GLY A 250 -27.08 -27.90 -15.12
CA GLY A 250 -25.85 -27.44 -15.78
C GLY A 250 -25.56 -25.96 -15.52
N PRO A 251 -24.42 -25.46 -16.00
CA PRO A 251 -24.04 -24.05 -15.84
C PRO A 251 -25.15 -23.12 -16.32
N ASP A 252 -25.51 -22.13 -15.50
CA ASP A 252 -26.59 -21.20 -15.81
C ASP A 252 -26.11 -20.11 -16.76
N GLN A 253 -26.79 -19.92 -17.91
CA GLN A 253 -26.49 -18.91 -18.90
C GLN A 253 -26.66 -17.49 -18.35
N THR A 254 -27.62 -17.29 -17.44
CA THR A 254 -27.84 -15.99 -16.78
C THR A 254 -26.67 -15.61 -15.89
N LEU A 255 -26.08 -16.58 -15.20
CA LEU A 255 -24.90 -16.34 -14.36
C LEU A 255 -23.66 -16.00 -15.21
N LEU A 256 -23.50 -16.64 -16.37
CA LEU A 256 -22.45 -16.30 -17.33
C LEU A 256 -22.63 -14.88 -17.87
N SER A 257 -23.85 -14.50 -18.23
CA SER A 257 -24.17 -13.15 -18.70
C SER A 257 -23.93 -12.10 -17.61
N LEU A 258 -24.31 -12.39 -16.36
CA LEU A 258 -24.04 -11.51 -15.21
C LEU A 258 -22.54 -11.32 -15.01
N MET A 259 -21.75 -12.39 -15.08
CA MET A 259 -20.29 -12.31 -15.01
C MET A 259 -19.73 -11.38 -16.09
N GLY A 260 -20.24 -11.48 -17.33
CA GLY A 260 -19.85 -10.60 -18.43
C GLY A 260 -20.12 -9.12 -18.13
N VAL A 261 -21.31 -8.80 -17.60
CA VAL A 261 -21.68 -7.43 -17.20
C VAL A 261 -20.77 -6.90 -16.07
N VAL A 262 -20.48 -7.74 -15.08
CA VAL A 262 -19.58 -7.38 -13.97
C VAL A 262 -18.16 -7.12 -14.47
N VAL A 263 -17.64 -7.96 -15.36
CA VAL A 263 -16.30 -7.79 -15.96
C VAL A 263 -16.25 -6.50 -16.78
N GLN A 264 -17.26 -6.23 -17.64
CA GLN A 264 -17.33 -4.97 -18.39
C GLN A 264 -17.43 -3.75 -17.46
N GLY A 265 -18.18 -3.85 -16.37
CA GLY A 265 -18.26 -2.81 -15.34
C GLY A 265 -16.88 -2.54 -14.72
N ALA A 266 -16.18 -3.60 -14.32
CA ALA A 266 -14.82 -3.49 -13.76
C ALA A 266 -13.83 -2.90 -14.77
N GLN A 267 -13.87 -3.34 -16.02
CA GLN A 267 -13.04 -2.78 -17.09
C GLN A 267 -13.29 -1.28 -17.31
N ARG A 268 -14.54 -0.81 -17.24
CA ARG A 268 -14.83 0.62 -17.35
C ARG A 268 -14.20 1.45 -16.22
N PHE A 269 -14.10 0.91 -15.01
CA PHE A 269 -13.37 1.57 -13.92
C PHE A 269 -11.85 1.49 -14.13
N ALA A 270 -11.35 0.40 -14.70
CA ALA A 270 -9.91 0.21 -14.99
C ALA A 270 -9.48 0.92 -16.28
N SER A 271 -10.35 1.06 -17.27
CA SER A 271 -10.05 1.67 -18.57
C SER A 271 -9.88 3.19 -18.53
N ILE A 272 -9.93 3.79 -17.33
CA ILE A 272 -9.22 5.05 -17.11
C ILE A 272 -7.74 4.91 -17.58
N ALA A 273 -7.19 3.68 -17.57
CA ALA A 273 -5.84 3.37 -18.05
C ALA A 273 -5.80 2.81 -19.48
N ASP A 274 -6.87 2.14 -19.93
CA ASP A 274 -6.82 1.30 -21.14
C ASP A 274 -7.26 2.04 -22.43
N ALA A 275 -7.90 3.18 -22.29
CA ALA A 275 -8.32 4.01 -23.45
C ALA A 275 -7.13 4.50 -24.33
N GLN A 276 -5.89 4.24 -23.90
CA GLN A 276 -4.70 4.67 -24.61
C GLN A 276 -3.99 3.57 -25.44
N VAL A 277 -4.32 2.28 -25.28
CA VAL A 277 -3.39 1.25 -25.75
C VAL A 277 -3.94 0.27 -26.80
N GLY A 278 -5.24 0.09 -26.97
CA GLY A 278 -5.60 -1.09 -27.76
C GLY A 278 -6.75 -1.06 -28.76
N ASP A 279 -7.72 -0.20 -28.64
CA ASP A 279 -8.98 -0.28 -29.43
C ASP A 279 -9.17 0.91 -30.39
N MET A 280 -8.07 1.41 -30.95
CA MET A 280 -8.16 2.45 -31.97
C MET A 280 -8.47 1.83 -33.33
N ASN A 281 -9.70 2.05 -33.78
CA ASN A 281 -10.10 1.76 -35.14
C ASN A 281 -9.15 2.48 -36.11
N GLN A 282 -8.35 1.73 -36.87
CA GLN A 282 -7.33 2.27 -37.80
C GLN A 282 -7.89 3.25 -38.86
N ALA A 283 -9.22 3.35 -38.95
CA ALA A 283 -9.92 4.24 -39.89
C ALA A 283 -10.41 5.57 -39.29
N ALA A 284 -10.12 5.84 -38.00
CA ALA A 284 -10.55 7.09 -37.39
C ALA A 284 -9.70 8.27 -37.85
N ALA A 285 -10.34 9.40 -38.17
CA ALA A 285 -9.62 10.62 -38.56
C ALA A 285 -8.66 11.07 -37.43
N VAL A 286 -7.46 11.52 -37.81
CA VAL A 286 -6.40 11.91 -36.85
C VAL A 286 -6.89 12.86 -35.75
N GLY A 287 -7.81 13.76 -36.08
CA GLY A 287 -8.40 14.70 -35.12
C GLY A 287 -9.28 14.05 -34.04
N THR A 288 -10.05 13.01 -34.38
CA THR A 288 -10.86 12.25 -33.43
C THR A 288 -10.00 11.41 -32.50
N THR A 289 -8.92 10.85 -33.03
CA THR A 289 -7.94 10.08 -32.25
C THR A 289 -7.25 10.97 -31.22
N VAL A 290 -6.81 12.17 -31.63
CA VAL A 290 -6.19 13.15 -30.73
C VAL A 290 -7.19 13.61 -29.64
N ALA A 291 -8.42 13.89 -29.99
CA ALA A 291 -9.45 14.30 -29.03
C ALA A 291 -9.79 13.19 -28.01
N LEU A 292 -9.82 11.92 -28.43
CA LEU A 292 -10.01 10.77 -27.54
C LEU A 292 -8.82 10.57 -26.60
N LEU A 293 -7.59 10.69 -27.11
CA LEU A 293 -6.37 10.66 -26.31
C LEU A 293 -6.35 11.80 -25.29
N GLU A 294 -6.73 13.01 -25.69
CA GLU A 294 -6.80 14.16 -24.81
C GLU A 294 -7.85 13.97 -23.70
N ARG A 295 -9.00 13.37 -24.02
CA ARG A 295 -10.02 13.06 -23.03
C ARG A 295 -9.57 12.00 -22.03
N GLY A 296 -8.90 10.93 -22.48
CA GLY A 296 -8.33 9.89 -21.62
C GLY A 296 -7.20 10.44 -20.74
N SER A 297 -6.38 11.35 -21.28
CA SER A 297 -5.25 11.94 -20.56
C SER A 297 -5.69 12.88 -19.41
N ARG A 298 -6.89 13.45 -19.43
CA ARG A 298 -7.37 14.38 -18.38
C ARG A 298 -7.41 13.75 -16.98
N VAL A 299 -7.88 12.51 -16.86
CA VAL A 299 -7.94 11.82 -15.58
C VAL A 299 -6.54 11.49 -15.10
N MET A 300 -5.67 11.00 -16.01
CA MET A 300 -4.27 10.73 -15.70
C MET A 300 -3.52 12.01 -15.32
N SER A 301 -3.80 13.14 -15.96
CA SER A 301 -3.19 14.41 -15.60
C SER A 301 -3.55 14.86 -14.18
N ALA A 302 -4.76 14.58 -13.72
CA ALA A 302 -5.17 14.88 -12.35
C ALA A 302 -4.42 14.03 -11.31
N ILE A 303 -4.20 12.74 -11.62
CA ILE A 303 -3.39 11.85 -10.77
C ILE A 303 -1.93 12.31 -10.78
N HIS A 304 -1.39 12.62 -11.95
CA HIS A 304 -0.03 13.17 -12.10
C HIS A 304 0.17 14.47 -11.29
N LYS A 305 -0.79 15.39 -11.33
CA LYS A 305 -0.72 16.63 -10.53
C LYS A 305 -0.67 16.35 -9.03
N ARG A 306 -1.39 15.35 -8.53
CA ARG A 306 -1.32 14.96 -7.12
C ARG A 306 0.03 14.35 -6.75
N LEU A 307 0.56 13.47 -7.62
CA LEU A 307 1.92 12.94 -7.44
C LEU A 307 2.97 14.05 -7.45
N TYR A 308 2.80 15.02 -8.34
CA TYR A 308 3.67 16.19 -8.42
C TYR A 308 3.67 17.01 -7.13
N VAL A 309 2.50 17.24 -6.53
CA VAL A 309 2.39 17.91 -5.22
C VAL A 309 3.10 17.11 -4.13
N GLY A 310 2.91 15.78 -4.11
CA GLY A 310 3.65 14.91 -3.19
C GLY A 310 5.17 14.99 -3.38
N LEU A 311 5.64 14.96 -4.61
CA LEU A 311 7.07 15.10 -4.93
C LEU A 311 7.62 16.49 -4.55
N LYS A 312 6.84 17.55 -4.76
CA LYS A 312 7.21 18.90 -4.32
C LYS A 312 7.45 18.94 -2.80
N ASN A 313 6.54 18.34 -2.02
CA ASN A 313 6.67 18.26 -0.57
C ASN A 313 7.88 17.41 -0.17
N GLU A 314 8.13 16.29 -0.85
CA GLU A 314 9.31 15.46 -0.61
C GLU A 314 10.61 16.23 -0.83
N PHE A 315 10.71 16.95 -1.94
CA PHE A 315 11.91 17.75 -2.24
C PHE A 315 12.10 18.92 -1.28
N ARG A 316 11.00 19.52 -0.81
CA ARG A 316 11.06 20.54 0.24
C ARG A 316 11.63 19.97 1.54
N LEU A 317 11.18 18.79 1.96
CA LEU A 317 11.73 18.12 3.15
C LEU A 317 13.20 17.73 2.95
N LEU A 318 13.59 17.23 1.77
CA LEU A 318 14.98 16.95 1.45
C LEU A 318 15.85 18.21 1.50
N ALA A 319 15.37 19.34 0.99
CA ALA A 319 16.09 20.60 1.09
C ALA A 319 16.32 21.05 2.54
N ASN A 320 15.32 20.86 3.43
CA ASN A 320 15.47 21.12 4.85
C ASN A 320 16.51 20.22 5.51
N VAL A 321 16.57 18.94 5.10
CA VAL A 321 17.61 18.00 5.56
C VAL A 321 18.98 18.46 5.07
N PHE A 322 19.11 18.83 3.80
CA PHE A 322 20.37 19.34 3.24
C PHE A 322 20.83 20.62 3.94
N LYS A 323 19.93 21.54 4.22
CA LYS A 323 20.23 22.75 4.99
C LYS A 323 20.83 22.45 6.36
N SER A 324 20.36 21.37 7.01
CA SER A 324 20.76 21.03 8.38
C SER A 324 22.04 20.18 8.47
N TYR A 325 22.31 19.35 7.46
CA TYR A 325 23.33 18.29 7.55
C TYR A 325 24.42 18.34 6.47
N LEU A 326 24.25 19.13 5.39
CA LEU A 326 25.32 19.27 4.40
C LEU A 326 26.50 20.07 4.92
N PRO A 327 27.73 19.73 4.51
CA PRO A 327 28.89 20.60 4.74
C PRO A 327 28.70 21.95 4.05
N ALA A 328 29.42 22.96 4.52
CA ALA A 328 29.28 24.36 4.05
C ALA A 328 29.39 24.50 2.52
N GLU A 329 30.24 23.69 1.88
CA GLU A 329 30.34 23.59 0.43
C GLU A 329 30.39 22.10 0.04
N TYR A 330 29.54 21.70 -0.90
CA TYR A 330 29.50 20.35 -1.46
C TYR A 330 29.89 20.42 -2.93
N PRO A 331 30.97 19.74 -3.36
CA PRO A 331 31.34 19.70 -4.77
C PRO A 331 30.31 18.93 -5.58
N TYR A 332 29.76 19.60 -6.60
CA TYR A 332 28.78 18.99 -7.51
C TYR A 332 29.28 19.12 -8.94
N ASP A 333 29.61 18.01 -9.57
CA ASP A 333 30.12 17.96 -10.92
C ASP A 333 28.97 17.84 -11.91
N VAL A 334 28.71 18.89 -12.68
CA VAL A 334 27.71 18.90 -13.75
C VAL A 334 28.46 18.93 -15.08
N PRO A 335 28.11 18.11 -16.09
CA PRO A 335 28.68 18.21 -17.42
C PRO A 335 28.59 19.66 -17.95
N GLY A 336 29.75 20.33 -18.08
CA GLY A 336 29.86 21.69 -18.59
C GLY A 336 30.01 22.82 -17.57
N ALA A 337 29.90 22.56 -16.27
CA ALA A 337 30.19 23.56 -15.23
C ALA A 337 30.49 22.89 -13.88
N SER A 338 31.61 23.18 -13.26
CA SER A 338 31.85 22.85 -11.87
C SER A 338 31.10 23.88 -11.01
N ARG A 339 30.12 23.44 -10.24
CA ARG A 339 29.42 24.27 -9.26
C ARG A 339 29.59 23.67 -7.88
N ASN A 340 29.98 24.50 -6.93
CA ASN A 340 29.88 24.16 -5.52
C ASN A 340 28.47 24.51 -5.04
N VAL A 341 27.76 23.52 -4.51
CA VAL A 341 26.48 23.73 -3.84
C VAL A 341 26.78 24.21 -2.42
N LYS A 342 26.25 25.35 -2.04
CA LYS A 342 26.42 25.93 -0.70
C LYS A 342 25.18 25.66 0.15
N VAL A 343 25.37 25.44 1.42
CA VAL A 343 24.25 25.32 2.38
C VAL A 343 23.33 26.55 2.32
N ALA A 344 23.89 27.73 2.05
CA ALA A 344 23.11 28.96 1.87
C ALA A 344 22.15 28.95 0.65
N ASP A 345 22.35 28.01 -0.30
CA ASP A 345 21.46 27.86 -1.47
C ASP A 345 20.14 27.18 -1.07
N PHE A 346 20.07 26.53 0.10
CA PHE A 346 18.87 25.91 0.66
C PHE A 346 18.20 26.84 1.69
N ASP A 347 17.82 28.03 1.24
CA ASP A 347 17.03 28.93 2.07
C ASP A 347 15.53 28.58 1.95
N ASP A 348 14.74 28.87 3.01
CA ASP A 348 13.31 28.58 3.04
C ASP A 348 12.48 29.45 2.07
N LYS A 349 13.14 30.34 1.33
CA LYS A 349 12.51 31.29 0.40
C LYS A 349 12.43 30.75 -1.02
N VAL A 350 13.18 29.68 -1.35
CA VAL A 350 13.18 29.07 -2.67
C VAL A 350 12.11 28.01 -2.76
N ASP A 351 11.17 28.18 -3.70
CA ASP A 351 10.17 27.17 -4.00
C ASP A 351 10.79 26.11 -4.93
N ILE A 352 10.81 24.86 -4.46
CA ILE A 352 11.37 23.74 -5.20
C ILE A 352 10.25 23.06 -5.99
N LEU A 353 10.39 23.07 -7.30
CA LEU A 353 9.43 22.43 -8.21
C LEU A 353 10.07 21.23 -8.88
N PRO A 354 9.41 20.08 -8.97
CA PRO A 354 9.84 18.96 -9.80
C PRO A 354 9.92 19.40 -11.28
N VAL A 355 10.93 18.95 -12.02
CA VAL A 355 11.17 19.39 -13.42
C VAL A 355 10.21 18.76 -14.42
N ALA A 356 9.50 17.69 -14.05
CA ALA A 356 8.56 17.02 -14.96
C ALA A 356 7.29 17.86 -15.13
N ASP A 357 7.04 18.38 -16.32
CA ASP A 357 5.78 19.04 -16.66
C ASP A 357 4.69 17.99 -16.82
N PRO A 358 3.64 17.98 -15.96
CA PRO A 358 2.55 17.02 -16.05
C PRO A 358 1.67 17.22 -17.29
N ASN A 359 1.82 18.29 -18.04
CA ASN A 359 1.04 18.57 -19.25
C ASN A 359 1.71 18.07 -20.54
N ILE A 360 2.96 17.63 -20.49
CA ILE A 360 3.70 17.16 -21.66
C ILE A 360 3.70 15.63 -21.68
N PHE A 361 2.72 15.05 -22.37
CA PHE A 361 2.52 13.59 -22.43
C PHE A 361 3.22 12.89 -23.60
N SER A 362 3.66 13.62 -24.62
CA SER A 362 4.31 13.01 -25.78
C SER A 362 5.52 13.80 -26.29
N GLN A 363 6.49 13.08 -26.88
CA GLN A 363 7.62 13.70 -27.56
C GLN A 363 7.17 14.61 -28.72
N THR A 364 6.07 14.28 -29.37
CA THR A 364 5.48 15.06 -30.47
C THR A 364 4.97 16.42 -29.99
N GLN A 365 4.43 16.51 -28.79
CA GLN A 365 4.03 17.79 -28.20
C GLN A 365 5.22 18.64 -27.76
N ARG A 366 6.34 17.99 -27.35
CA ARG A 366 7.61 18.70 -27.05
C ARG A 366 8.25 19.36 -28.27
N ILE A 367 8.03 18.77 -29.47
CA ILE A 367 8.62 19.29 -30.73
C ILE A 367 7.75 20.40 -31.31
N SER A 368 6.46 20.48 -30.95
CA SER A 368 5.51 21.48 -31.44
C SER A 368 5.41 22.74 -30.56
N MET A 369 6.05 22.76 -29.39
CA MET A 369 6.27 23.94 -28.55
C MET A 369 7.68 24.49 -28.76
#